data_1535c7cfcefe3430236b55c7aacd857b
#
_entry.id   1535c7cfcefe3430236b55c7aacd857b
#
_cell.length_a   1.000
_cell.length_b   1.000
_cell.length_c   1.000
_cell.angle_alpha   90.00
_cell.angle_beta   90.00
_cell.angle_gamma   90.00
#
_symmetry.space_group_name_H-M   'P 1'
#
loop_
_entity.id
_entity.type
_entity.pdbx_description
1 polymer ?
#
loop_
_entity_poly.entity_id
_entity_poly.type
_entity_poly.pdbx_seq_one_letter_code
_entity_poly.pdbx_strand_id
1 'polypeptide(L)'
;DASQGKCDSTTETLRKENILFEVRHLKVGDFAWIARCRTSKTELVLPYIVERKRIDDLGSSIKDGRYHEQKFRLKQSGITNIIYMIESHGRNDKYGSLPMSTLLQASINSVVQDEFIVKFTNDHRHSMLYLAQFTESLTRLYKDKQLIQCDKENLISPNLTSNKVFLMEFNTFNQASSKIKTYTVKEMFIRQLLQLKGLSLDRAMAIVEYYPTPMLLRQAFLYAGTGGEELLSNLRFGRLQRKFGSSLSKTLYQFYTSKNLL
;
A
#
# COMPACT_ATOMS: atom_id res chain seq x y z
N ASP A 1 9.69 3.38 -33.29
CA ASP A 1 8.56 4.08 -33.89
C ASP A 1 7.44 3.10 -34.28
N ALA A 2 6.73 2.56 -33.33
CA ALA A 2 5.47 1.85 -33.54
C ALA A 2 4.75 1.69 -32.19
N SER A 3 4.34 2.82 -31.59
CA SER A 3 3.39 2.81 -30.47
C SER A 3 2.28 3.85 -30.72
N GLN A 4 1.69 3.82 -31.90
CA GLN A 4 0.35 4.37 -32.07
C GLN A 4 -0.61 3.38 -31.39
N GLY A 5 -0.72 3.56 -30.04
CA GLY A 5 -1.49 2.72 -29.17
C GLY A 5 -2.97 2.78 -29.53
N LYS A 6 -3.62 1.66 -29.39
CA LYS A 6 -5.07 1.55 -29.17
C LYS A 6 -5.48 2.66 -28.24
N CYS A 7 -6.31 3.60 -28.73
CA CYS A 7 -6.94 4.61 -27.89
C CYS A 7 -7.69 3.84 -26.79
N ASP A 8 -7.20 3.92 -25.56
CA ASP A 8 -7.79 3.20 -24.43
C ASP A 8 -9.23 3.71 -24.26
N SER A 9 -10.19 2.79 -24.20
CA SER A 9 -11.61 3.12 -24.04
C SER A 9 -11.89 4.06 -22.87
N THR A 10 -11.03 4.03 -21.86
CA THR A 10 -11.04 4.94 -20.71
C THR A 10 -10.83 6.40 -21.11
N THR A 11 -9.76 6.65 -21.86
CA THR A 11 -9.39 8.02 -22.28
C THR A 11 -10.41 8.59 -23.25
N GLU A 12 -10.94 7.75 -24.14
CA GLU A 12 -11.98 8.15 -25.09
C GLU A 12 -13.29 8.54 -24.39
N THR A 13 -13.71 7.75 -23.41
CA THR A 13 -14.94 8.03 -22.66
C THR A 13 -14.79 9.31 -21.82
N LEU A 14 -13.66 9.52 -21.12
CA LEU A 14 -13.43 10.73 -20.34
C LEU A 14 -13.37 12.00 -21.22
N ARG A 15 -12.82 11.90 -22.44
CA ARG A 15 -12.85 13.02 -23.42
C ARG A 15 -14.27 13.39 -23.83
N LYS A 16 -15.15 12.40 -24.05
CA LYS A 16 -16.56 12.64 -24.39
C LYS A 16 -17.32 13.37 -23.28
N GLU A 17 -16.91 13.15 -22.03
CA GLU A 17 -17.48 13.85 -20.87
C GLU A 17 -16.82 15.22 -20.59
N ASN A 18 -15.96 15.72 -21.50
CA ASN A 18 -15.24 17.00 -21.38
C ASN A 18 -14.41 17.15 -20.11
N ILE A 19 -13.91 16.06 -19.56
CA ILE A 19 -13.04 16.07 -18.37
C ILE A 19 -11.60 16.30 -18.80
N LEU A 20 -10.95 17.26 -18.15
CA LEU A 20 -9.50 17.47 -18.29
C LEU A 20 -8.76 16.39 -17.50
N PHE A 21 -7.95 15.60 -18.17
CA PHE A 21 -7.14 14.56 -17.54
C PHE A 21 -5.76 14.44 -18.19
N GLU A 22 -4.84 13.83 -17.47
CA GLU A 22 -3.52 13.41 -17.95
C GLU A 22 -3.31 11.92 -17.63
N VAL A 23 -2.66 11.20 -18.55
CA VAL A 23 -2.29 9.81 -18.32
C VAL A 23 -0.87 9.79 -17.76
N ARG A 24 -0.74 9.31 -16.53
CA ARG A 24 0.53 9.21 -15.81
C ARG A 24 0.65 7.86 -15.12
N HIS A 25 1.86 7.43 -14.84
CA HIS A 25 2.11 6.24 -14.06
C HIS A 25 1.93 6.52 -12.56
N LEU A 26 0.80 6.09 -12.01
CA LEU A 26 0.57 6.07 -10.56
C LEU A 26 1.21 4.82 -9.95
N LYS A 27 1.91 4.99 -8.83
CA LYS A 27 2.49 3.87 -8.08
C LYS A 27 1.46 3.11 -7.26
N VAL A 28 0.33 3.74 -6.95
CA VAL A 28 -0.83 3.16 -6.25
C VAL A 28 -2.12 3.80 -6.75
N GLY A 29 -3.19 3.00 -6.84
CA GLY A 29 -4.47 3.42 -7.40
C GLY A 29 -4.45 3.59 -8.93
N ASP A 30 -5.63 3.72 -9.51
CA ASP A 30 -5.82 3.89 -10.95
C ASP A 30 -6.15 5.34 -11.33
N PHE A 31 -6.82 6.09 -10.43
CA PHE A 31 -7.16 7.50 -10.64
C PHE A 31 -6.93 8.32 -9.39
N ALA A 32 -6.42 9.54 -9.57
CA ALA A 32 -6.25 10.54 -8.53
C ALA A 32 -6.53 11.93 -9.09
N TRP A 33 -6.89 12.88 -8.24
CA TRP A 33 -7.17 14.26 -8.65
C TRP A 33 -6.05 15.18 -8.19
N ILE A 34 -5.65 16.06 -9.11
CA ILE A 34 -4.53 16.97 -8.91
C ILE A 34 -4.99 18.41 -9.12
N ALA A 35 -4.74 19.25 -8.13
CA ALA A 35 -4.84 20.70 -8.27
C ALA A 35 -3.49 21.27 -8.70
N ARG A 36 -3.45 21.90 -9.89
CA ARG A 36 -2.23 22.52 -10.43
C ARG A 36 -2.30 24.02 -10.30
N CYS A 37 -1.32 24.62 -9.65
CA CYS A 37 -1.16 26.07 -9.61
C CYS A 37 -0.86 26.61 -11.01
N ARG A 38 -1.57 27.68 -11.42
CA ARG A 38 -1.40 28.25 -12.75
C ARG A 38 -0.05 28.95 -12.92
N THR A 39 0.44 29.57 -11.85
CA THR A 39 1.71 30.33 -11.83
C THR A 39 2.92 29.44 -11.59
N SER A 40 2.99 28.78 -10.43
CA SER A 40 4.15 27.98 -10.01
C SER A 40 4.21 26.59 -10.66
N LYS A 41 3.12 26.13 -11.30
CA LYS A 41 2.98 24.78 -11.83
C LYS A 41 3.05 23.68 -10.76
N THR A 42 3.07 24.03 -9.48
CA THR A 42 3.01 23.06 -8.36
C THR A 42 1.75 22.22 -8.47
N GLU A 43 1.88 20.92 -8.26
CA GLU A 43 0.82 19.93 -8.36
C GLU A 43 0.55 19.32 -6.99
N LEU A 44 -0.64 19.55 -6.46
CA LEU A 44 -1.07 19.02 -5.17
C LEU A 44 -2.12 17.93 -5.37
N VAL A 45 -1.95 16.79 -4.71
CA VAL A 45 -2.89 15.67 -4.79
C VAL A 45 -4.06 15.92 -3.87
N LEU A 46 -5.28 15.98 -4.41
CA LEU A 46 -6.50 16.03 -3.61
C LEU A 46 -6.65 14.73 -2.80
N PRO A 47 -7.31 14.77 -1.63
CA PRO A 47 -7.35 13.64 -0.71
C PRO A 47 -8.32 12.52 -1.14
N TYR A 48 -8.31 12.19 -2.43
CA TYR A 48 -9.14 11.16 -3.06
C TYR A 48 -8.32 10.33 -4.03
N ILE A 49 -8.44 9.00 -3.93
CA ILE A 49 -7.83 8.05 -4.84
C ILE A 49 -8.81 6.94 -5.17
N VAL A 50 -8.83 6.47 -6.41
CA VAL A 50 -9.65 5.36 -6.85
C VAL A 50 -8.76 4.18 -7.22
N GLU A 51 -9.08 3.02 -6.68
CA GLU A 51 -8.66 1.71 -7.20
C GLU A 51 -9.86 1.07 -7.87
N ARG A 52 -9.79 0.87 -9.19
CA ARG A 52 -10.84 0.22 -9.98
C ARG A 52 -10.53 -1.24 -10.18
N LYS A 53 -11.46 -2.10 -9.86
CA LYS A 53 -11.33 -3.54 -10.00
C LYS A 53 -12.54 -4.14 -10.70
N ARG A 54 -12.33 -4.90 -11.74
CA ARG A 54 -13.41 -5.73 -12.30
C ARG A 54 -13.75 -6.83 -11.31
N ILE A 55 -15.01 -7.21 -11.27
CA ILE A 55 -15.49 -8.20 -10.30
C ILE A 55 -14.84 -9.59 -10.48
N ASP A 56 -14.53 -9.97 -11.72
CA ASP A 56 -13.81 -11.20 -12.06
C ASP A 56 -12.33 -11.15 -11.59
N ASP A 57 -11.67 -10.00 -11.76
CA ASP A 57 -10.31 -9.76 -11.29
C ASP A 57 -10.24 -9.66 -9.76
N LEU A 58 -11.32 -9.19 -9.11
CA LEU A 58 -11.41 -9.13 -7.65
C LEU A 58 -11.30 -10.54 -7.04
N GLY A 59 -12.04 -11.50 -7.56
CA GLY A 59 -11.99 -12.88 -7.10
C GLY A 59 -10.59 -13.49 -7.21
N SER A 60 -9.91 -13.27 -8.32
CA SER A 60 -8.53 -13.72 -8.54
C SER A 60 -7.55 -13.04 -7.59
N SER A 61 -7.67 -11.72 -7.40
CA SER A 61 -6.78 -10.94 -6.52
C SER A 61 -6.94 -11.28 -5.03
N ILE A 62 -8.11 -11.74 -4.60
CA ILE A 62 -8.34 -12.23 -3.24
C ILE A 62 -7.59 -13.55 -3.03
N LYS A 63 -7.66 -14.48 -3.99
CA LYS A 63 -7.02 -15.80 -3.91
C LYS A 63 -5.49 -15.72 -3.85
N ASP A 64 -4.89 -14.83 -4.63
CA ASP A 64 -3.43 -14.69 -4.72
C ASP A 64 -2.84 -13.66 -3.74
N GLY A 65 -3.66 -13.08 -2.86
CA GLY A 65 -3.24 -12.13 -1.83
C GLY A 65 -2.98 -10.71 -2.33
N ARG A 66 -3.02 -10.44 -3.64
CA ARG A 66 -2.82 -9.09 -4.20
C ARG A 66 -3.83 -8.07 -3.69
N TYR A 67 -5.06 -8.50 -3.41
CA TYR A 67 -6.11 -7.66 -2.85
C TYR A 67 -5.70 -7.01 -1.52
N HIS A 68 -5.15 -7.80 -0.59
CA HIS A 68 -4.70 -7.29 0.71
C HIS A 68 -3.47 -6.39 0.59
N GLU A 69 -2.53 -6.74 -0.28
CA GLU A 69 -1.33 -5.95 -0.53
C GLU A 69 -1.69 -4.58 -1.14
N GLN A 70 -2.60 -4.54 -2.11
CA GLN A 70 -3.06 -3.29 -2.73
C GLN A 70 -3.77 -2.38 -1.71
N LYS A 71 -4.67 -2.93 -0.89
CA LYS A 71 -5.35 -2.17 0.17
C LYS A 71 -4.36 -1.59 1.19
N PHE A 72 -3.39 -2.38 1.61
CA PHE A 72 -2.34 -1.93 2.50
C PHE A 72 -1.55 -0.74 1.92
N ARG A 73 -1.18 -0.80 0.65
CA ARG A 73 -0.48 0.30 -0.03
C ARG A 73 -1.34 1.55 -0.19
N LEU A 74 -2.63 1.38 -0.50
CA LEU A 74 -3.58 2.49 -0.55
C LEU A 74 -3.66 3.21 0.81
N LYS A 75 -3.78 2.47 1.90
CA LYS A 75 -3.74 3.05 3.26
C LYS A 75 -2.42 3.76 3.57
N GLN A 76 -1.31 3.19 3.12
CA GLN A 76 0.01 3.80 3.33
C GLN A 76 0.27 5.03 2.45
N SER A 77 -0.54 5.29 1.44
CA SER A 77 -0.35 6.44 0.55
C SER A 77 -0.47 7.80 1.24
N GLY A 78 -1.18 7.86 2.37
CA GLY A 78 -1.51 9.10 3.08
C GLY A 78 -2.78 9.79 2.56
N ILE A 79 -3.43 9.21 1.53
CA ILE A 79 -4.73 9.71 1.04
C ILE A 79 -5.84 9.20 1.95
N THR A 80 -6.70 10.09 2.40
CA THR A 80 -7.74 9.77 3.40
C THR A 80 -8.99 9.14 2.78
N ASN A 81 -9.38 9.56 1.58
CA ASN A 81 -10.60 9.06 0.93
C ASN A 81 -10.24 8.08 -0.18
N ILE A 82 -10.22 6.79 0.16
CA ILE A 82 -9.92 5.72 -0.77
C ILE A 82 -11.24 5.17 -1.31
N ILE A 83 -11.42 5.27 -2.62
CA ILE A 83 -12.60 4.75 -3.33
C ILE A 83 -12.21 3.44 -4.00
N TYR A 84 -12.77 2.34 -3.52
CA TYR A 84 -12.62 1.03 -4.15
C TYR A 84 -13.79 0.79 -5.10
N MET A 85 -13.55 0.97 -6.39
CA MET A 85 -14.57 0.87 -7.43
C MET A 85 -14.63 -0.54 -7.98
N ILE A 86 -15.74 -1.23 -7.76
CA ILE A 86 -15.98 -2.59 -8.24
C ILE A 86 -16.88 -2.53 -9.47
N GLU A 87 -16.31 -2.89 -10.60
CA GLU A 87 -17.00 -2.85 -11.89
C GLU A 87 -17.54 -4.22 -12.25
N SER A 88 -18.84 -4.31 -12.45
CA SER A 88 -19.50 -5.48 -13.03
C SER A 88 -19.10 -5.64 -14.50
N HIS A 89 -19.04 -6.85 -14.98
CA HIS A 89 -18.70 -7.15 -16.36
C HIS A 89 -19.66 -8.17 -16.96
N GLY A 90 -20.64 -7.66 -17.70
CA GLY A 90 -21.58 -8.50 -18.48
C GLY A 90 -22.66 -9.19 -17.64
N ARG A 91 -23.56 -9.87 -18.36
CA ARG A 91 -24.73 -10.60 -17.81
C ARG A 91 -24.42 -12.05 -17.36
N ASN A 92 -23.17 -12.48 -17.40
CA ASN A 92 -22.84 -13.85 -17.08
C ASN A 92 -22.63 -13.98 -15.57
N ASP A 93 -23.42 -14.85 -14.93
CA ASP A 93 -23.39 -15.22 -13.50
C ASP A 93 -22.11 -15.92 -13.02
N LYS A 94 -21.08 -15.97 -13.87
CA LYS A 94 -19.76 -16.51 -13.51
C LYS A 94 -18.81 -15.38 -13.11
N TYR A 95 -18.90 -14.98 -11.86
CA TYR A 95 -18.03 -13.96 -11.25
C TYR A 95 -16.63 -14.50 -10.94
N GLY A 96 -15.96 -15.06 -11.94
CA GLY A 96 -14.62 -15.62 -11.76
C GLY A 96 -14.60 -16.85 -10.87
N SER A 97 -13.59 -16.96 -10.02
CA SER A 97 -13.29 -18.17 -9.25
C SER A 97 -13.87 -18.21 -7.83
N LEU A 98 -14.60 -17.17 -7.40
CA LEU A 98 -15.21 -17.08 -6.06
C LEU A 98 -16.73 -16.82 -6.15
N PRO A 99 -17.51 -17.33 -5.18
CA PRO A 99 -18.94 -17.02 -5.06
C PRO A 99 -19.17 -15.53 -4.82
N MET A 100 -20.30 -14.99 -5.33
CA MET A 100 -20.69 -13.59 -5.13
C MET A 100 -20.77 -13.21 -3.65
N SER A 101 -21.21 -14.09 -2.78
CA SER A 101 -21.25 -13.86 -1.33
C SER A 101 -19.88 -13.56 -0.75
N THR A 102 -18.85 -14.25 -1.21
CA THR A 102 -17.45 -13.99 -0.78
C THR A 102 -16.96 -12.64 -1.28
N LEU A 103 -17.29 -12.25 -2.52
CA LEU A 103 -16.92 -10.95 -3.08
C LEU A 103 -17.63 -9.80 -2.35
N LEU A 104 -18.89 -9.96 -2.03
CA LEU A 104 -19.66 -9.00 -1.23
C LEU A 104 -19.10 -8.89 0.19
N GLN A 105 -18.76 -10.03 0.83
CA GLN A 105 -18.13 -10.01 2.15
C GLN A 105 -16.79 -9.28 2.14
N ALA A 106 -15.96 -9.51 1.13
CA ALA A 106 -14.69 -8.78 0.97
C ALA A 106 -14.92 -7.25 0.79
N SER A 107 -15.97 -6.88 0.06
CA SER A 107 -16.35 -5.48 -0.14
C SER A 107 -16.83 -4.84 1.16
N ILE A 108 -17.68 -5.53 1.94
CA ILE A 108 -18.15 -5.08 3.25
C ILE A 108 -16.96 -4.93 4.22
N ASN A 109 -16.03 -5.89 4.23
CA ASN A 109 -14.83 -5.79 5.06
C ASN A 109 -13.98 -4.57 4.69
N SER A 110 -13.93 -4.19 3.40
CA SER A 110 -13.23 -2.97 2.99
C SER A 110 -13.91 -1.70 3.50
N VAL A 111 -15.24 -1.68 3.61
CA VAL A 111 -15.96 -0.55 4.22
C VAL A 111 -15.72 -0.51 5.73
N VAL A 112 -15.93 -1.63 6.43
CA VAL A 112 -15.97 -1.66 7.89
C VAL A 112 -14.59 -1.66 8.54
N GLN A 113 -13.64 -2.44 7.99
CA GLN A 113 -12.30 -2.58 8.57
C GLN A 113 -11.28 -1.61 7.99
N ASP A 114 -11.44 -1.29 6.70
CA ASP A 114 -10.48 -0.45 5.97
C ASP A 114 -10.94 0.99 5.83
N GLU A 115 -12.21 1.30 6.15
CA GLU A 115 -12.82 2.62 6.02
C GLU A 115 -12.81 3.14 4.55
N PHE A 116 -12.84 2.21 3.59
CA PHE A 116 -12.90 2.55 2.17
C PHE A 116 -14.32 2.88 1.74
N ILE A 117 -14.43 3.80 0.80
CA ILE A 117 -15.68 4.04 0.09
C ILE A 117 -15.79 2.99 -1.01
N VAL A 118 -16.72 2.05 -0.90
CA VAL A 118 -16.95 1.05 -1.96
C VAL A 118 -18.02 1.53 -2.91
N LYS A 119 -17.69 1.61 -4.20
CA LYS A 119 -18.60 1.99 -5.28
C LYS A 119 -18.76 0.85 -6.27
N PHE A 120 -20.00 0.37 -6.45
CA PHE A 120 -20.33 -0.58 -7.52
C PHE A 120 -20.76 0.19 -8.77
N THR A 121 -20.27 -0.27 -9.92
CA THR A 121 -20.64 0.23 -11.25
C THR A 121 -21.04 -0.93 -12.15
N ASN A 122 -21.96 -0.71 -13.08
CA ASN A 122 -22.51 -1.78 -13.92
C ASN A 122 -21.56 -2.19 -15.04
N ASP A 123 -20.77 -1.24 -15.53
CA ASP A 123 -19.84 -1.43 -16.64
C ASP A 123 -18.76 -0.33 -16.64
N HIS A 124 -17.86 -0.42 -17.59
CA HIS A 124 -16.78 0.55 -17.79
C HIS A 124 -17.29 1.97 -18.05
N ARG A 125 -18.32 2.12 -18.87
CA ARG A 125 -18.90 3.44 -19.18
C ARG A 125 -19.46 4.09 -17.92
N HIS A 126 -20.18 3.33 -17.10
CA HIS A 126 -20.73 3.82 -15.83
C HIS A 126 -19.61 4.20 -14.84
N SER A 127 -18.50 3.45 -14.84
CA SER A 127 -17.31 3.81 -14.06
C SER A 127 -16.74 5.17 -14.48
N MET A 128 -16.59 5.41 -15.78
CA MET A 128 -16.05 6.66 -16.31
C MET A 128 -17.01 7.83 -16.08
N LEU A 129 -18.30 7.63 -16.23
CA LEU A 129 -19.31 8.64 -15.93
C LEU A 129 -19.30 9.04 -14.44
N TYR A 130 -19.16 8.07 -13.54
CA TYR A 130 -18.97 8.35 -12.11
C TYR A 130 -17.73 9.22 -11.86
N LEU A 131 -16.59 8.90 -12.47
CA LEU A 131 -15.37 9.70 -12.34
C LEU A 131 -15.55 11.12 -12.87
N ALA A 132 -16.28 11.30 -13.98
CA ALA A 132 -16.57 12.61 -14.53
C ALA A 132 -17.41 13.46 -13.57
N GLN A 133 -18.52 12.92 -13.07
CA GLN A 133 -19.39 13.59 -12.10
C GLN A 133 -18.68 13.90 -10.78
N PHE A 134 -17.82 12.99 -10.35
CA PHE A 134 -17.01 13.18 -9.14
C PHE A 134 -15.99 14.30 -9.34
N THR A 135 -15.37 14.41 -10.52
CA THR A 135 -14.45 15.49 -10.88
C THR A 135 -15.14 16.85 -10.83
N GLU A 136 -16.35 16.96 -11.38
CA GLU A 136 -17.14 18.19 -11.29
C GLU A 136 -17.45 18.55 -9.83
N SER A 137 -17.83 17.57 -9.02
CA SER A 137 -18.16 17.77 -7.60
C SER A 137 -16.93 18.25 -6.83
N LEU A 138 -15.74 17.66 -7.08
CA LEU A 138 -14.49 18.11 -6.48
C LEU A 138 -14.11 19.52 -6.95
N THR A 139 -14.28 19.83 -8.24
CA THR A 139 -14.02 21.16 -8.77
C THR A 139 -14.84 22.23 -8.04
N ARG A 140 -16.11 21.97 -7.80
CA ARG A 140 -16.99 22.86 -7.03
C ARG A 140 -16.56 22.96 -5.57
N LEU A 141 -16.23 21.82 -4.94
CA LEU A 141 -15.85 21.74 -3.52
C LEU A 141 -14.56 22.49 -3.20
N TYR A 142 -13.59 22.46 -4.12
CA TYR A 142 -12.27 23.05 -3.91
C TYR A 142 -12.08 24.42 -4.59
N LYS A 143 -13.07 24.94 -5.31
CA LYS A 143 -12.99 26.19 -6.08
C LYS A 143 -12.50 27.38 -5.26
N ASP A 144 -13.02 27.55 -4.06
CA ASP A 144 -12.76 28.71 -3.20
C ASP A 144 -11.84 28.35 -2.00
N LYS A 145 -11.17 27.20 -2.05
CA LYS A 145 -10.30 26.74 -0.98
C LYS A 145 -8.84 27.16 -1.23
N GLN A 146 -8.14 27.53 -0.17
CA GLN A 146 -6.71 27.74 -0.18
C GLN A 146 -6.00 26.40 0.00
N LEU A 147 -5.35 25.92 -1.06
CA LEU A 147 -4.60 24.67 -1.04
C LEU A 147 -3.16 24.94 -0.60
N ILE A 148 -2.70 24.25 0.41
CA ILE A 148 -1.38 24.45 1.05
C ILE A 148 -0.58 23.15 0.93
N GLN A 149 0.63 23.25 0.39
CA GLN A 149 1.54 22.11 0.33
C GLN A 149 2.02 21.75 1.72
N CYS A 150 2.03 20.45 2.03
CA CYS A 150 2.60 19.91 3.27
C CYS A 150 3.24 18.53 3.03
N ASP A 151 4.07 18.11 3.99
CA ASP A 151 4.62 16.77 4.03
C ASP A 151 3.58 15.77 4.55
N LYS A 152 3.81 14.49 4.31
CA LYS A 152 2.89 13.41 4.65
C LYS A 152 2.55 13.36 6.15
N GLU A 153 3.53 13.63 7.00
CA GLU A 153 3.40 13.65 8.46
C GLU A 153 2.48 14.78 8.96
N ASN A 154 2.34 15.83 8.16
CA ASN A 154 1.54 17.01 8.46
C ASN A 154 0.16 17.01 7.78
N LEU A 155 -0.22 15.89 7.15
CA LEU A 155 -1.56 15.75 6.58
C LEU A 155 -2.60 15.73 7.70
N ILE A 156 -3.42 16.75 7.70
CA ILE A 156 -4.60 16.84 8.57
C ILE A 156 -5.79 16.33 7.78
N SER A 157 -6.62 15.48 8.40
CA SER A 157 -7.87 15.05 7.78
C SER A 157 -8.66 16.26 7.27
N PRO A 158 -9.06 16.27 5.99
CA PRO A 158 -9.67 17.45 5.38
C PRO A 158 -10.94 17.83 6.12
N ASN A 159 -10.89 18.96 6.82
CA ASN A 159 -12.09 19.57 7.36
C ASN A 159 -12.77 20.35 6.23
N LEU A 160 -13.89 19.84 5.74
CA LEU A 160 -14.63 20.44 4.63
C LEU A 160 -15.14 21.86 4.94
N THR A 161 -15.24 22.24 6.20
CA THR A 161 -15.64 23.59 6.63
C THR A 161 -14.47 24.57 6.65
N SER A 162 -13.23 24.08 6.68
CA SER A 162 -12.05 24.95 6.64
C SER A 162 -11.80 25.49 5.23
N ASN A 163 -11.43 26.76 5.14
CA ASN A 163 -10.97 27.35 3.87
C ASN A 163 -9.56 26.91 3.49
N LYS A 164 -8.78 26.34 4.43
CA LYS A 164 -7.42 25.86 4.21
C LYS A 164 -7.41 24.35 4.14
N VAL A 165 -6.76 23.81 3.10
CA VAL A 165 -6.60 22.36 2.90
C VAL A 165 -5.12 22.06 2.69
N PHE A 166 -4.58 21.17 3.52
CA PHE A 166 -3.20 20.72 3.46
C PHE A 166 -3.08 19.47 2.60
N LEU A 167 -2.21 19.51 1.58
CA LEU A 167 -2.12 18.49 0.54
C LEU A 167 -0.66 18.17 0.23
N MET A 168 -0.39 16.90 -0.11
CA MET A 168 0.93 16.49 -0.60
C MET A 168 1.16 16.93 -2.04
N GLU A 169 2.42 17.22 -2.38
CA GLU A 169 2.86 17.33 -3.76
C GLU A 169 2.79 15.97 -4.46
N PHE A 170 2.45 15.97 -5.76
CA PHE A 170 2.28 14.75 -6.55
C PHE A 170 3.54 13.86 -6.58
N ASN A 171 4.72 14.43 -6.74
CA ASN A 171 5.97 13.66 -6.76
C ASN A 171 6.23 12.97 -5.42
N THR A 172 6.03 13.69 -4.32
CA THR A 172 6.16 13.16 -2.95
C THR A 172 5.17 12.01 -2.71
N PHE A 173 3.89 12.21 -3.07
CA PHE A 173 2.86 11.18 -3.00
C PHE A 173 3.24 9.94 -3.81
N ASN A 174 3.63 10.12 -5.08
CA ASN A 174 3.91 9.01 -5.99
C ASN A 174 5.15 8.22 -5.58
N GLN A 175 6.20 8.89 -5.08
CA GLN A 175 7.39 8.25 -4.54
C GLN A 175 7.09 7.47 -3.25
N ALA A 176 6.36 8.06 -2.31
CA ALA A 176 5.95 7.42 -1.07
C ALA A 176 5.06 6.17 -1.29
N SER A 177 4.35 6.13 -2.42
CA SER A 177 3.44 5.04 -2.80
C SER A 177 4.13 3.94 -3.61
N SER A 178 5.44 4.02 -3.85
CA SER A 178 6.18 3.04 -4.65
C SER A 178 6.15 1.64 -4.04
N LYS A 179 6.08 0.62 -4.90
CA LYS A 179 6.28 -0.79 -4.49
C LYS A 179 7.68 -1.06 -3.97
N ILE A 180 8.64 -0.32 -4.49
CA ILE A 180 10.03 -0.40 -4.04
C ILE A 180 10.12 0.42 -2.76
N LYS A 181 9.77 -0.18 -1.63
CA LYS A 181 10.14 0.34 -0.34
C LYS A 181 11.66 0.22 -0.26
N THR A 182 12.35 1.33 -0.14
CA THR A 182 13.75 1.32 0.30
C THR A 182 13.75 0.82 1.73
N TYR A 183 14.04 -0.45 1.91
CA TYR A 183 14.14 -1.02 3.25
C TYR A 183 15.39 -0.49 3.92
N THR A 184 15.27 -0.10 5.16
CA THR A 184 16.44 0.09 6.03
C THR A 184 17.15 -1.25 6.20
N VAL A 185 18.44 -1.23 6.52
CA VAL A 185 19.22 -2.45 6.83
C VAL A 185 18.53 -3.27 7.92
N LYS A 186 17.95 -2.59 8.91
CA LYS A 186 17.18 -3.19 10.01
C LYS A 186 15.93 -3.95 9.50
N GLU A 187 15.13 -3.33 8.64
CA GLU A 187 13.94 -3.97 8.04
C GLU A 187 14.31 -5.15 7.15
N MET A 188 15.37 -5.02 6.36
CA MET A 188 15.89 -6.14 5.55
C MET A 188 16.37 -7.29 6.41
N PHE A 189 17.03 -7.00 7.51
CA PHE A 189 17.48 -8.03 8.44
C PHE A 189 16.31 -8.77 9.10
N ILE A 190 15.27 -8.06 9.53
CA ILE A 190 14.02 -8.69 10.02
C ILE A 190 13.46 -9.65 8.95
N ARG A 191 13.39 -9.23 7.69
CA ARG A 191 12.88 -10.07 6.59
C ARG A 191 13.75 -11.32 6.37
N GLN A 192 15.06 -11.20 6.46
CA GLN A 192 15.97 -12.34 6.36
C GLN A 192 15.75 -13.32 7.52
N LEU A 193 15.63 -12.83 8.75
CA LEU A 193 15.34 -13.66 9.91
C LEU A 193 14.02 -14.42 9.78
N LEU A 194 12.99 -13.78 9.23
CA LEU A 194 11.68 -14.41 9.02
C LEU A 194 11.70 -15.58 8.02
N GLN A 195 12.73 -15.73 7.19
CA GLN A 195 12.92 -16.91 6.33
C GLN A 195 13.35 -18.15 7.10
N LEU A 196 13.85 -17.99 8.32
CA LEU A 196 14.35 -19.10 9.13
C LEU A 196 13.20 -19.75 9.90
N LYS A 197 13.12 -21.07 9.82
CA LYS A 197 12.09 -21.84 10.51
C LYS A 197 12.10 -21.59 12.02
N GLY A 198 10.95 -21.27 12.58
CA GLY A 198 10.78 -21.02 14.01
C GLY A 198 10.97 -19.56 14.44
N LEU A 199 11.33 -18.65 13.53
CA LEU A 199 11.37 -17.22 13.81
C LEU A 199 10.04 -16.53 13.47
N SER A 200 9.37 -16.03 14.49
CA SER A 200 8.21 -15.12 14.34
C SER A 200 8.69 -13.66 14.26
N LEU A 201 7.78 -12.76 13.85
CA LEU A 201 8.07 -11.33 13.79
C LEU A 201 8.56 -10.79 15.15
N ASP A 202 7.91 -11.17 16.25
CA ASP A 202 8.28 -10.72 17.59
C ASP A 202 9.69 -11.16 17.96
N ARG A 203 10.07 -12.40 17.60
CA ARG A 203 11.43 -12.92 17.83
C ARG A 203 12.46 -12.19 16.98
N ALA A 204 12.16 -11.96 15.70
CA ALA A 204 13.04 -11.22 14.80
C ALA A 204 13.25 -9.78 15.29
N MET A 205 12.17 -9.10 15.71
CA MET A 205 12.25 -7.76 16.27
C MET A 205 13.10 -7.71 17.54
N ALA A 206 12.92 -8.66 18.45
CA ALA A 206 13.73 -8.74 19.66
C ALA A 206 15.24 -8.93 19.37
N ILE A 207 15.60 -9.73 18.36
CA ILE A 207 17.01 -9.84 17.93
C ILE A 207 17.53 -8.50 17.40
N VAL A 208 16.74 -7.87 16.50
CA VAL A 208 17.17 -6.68 15.76
C VAL A 208 17.22 -5.43 16.65
N GLU A 209 16.55 -5.44 17.79
CA GLU A 209 16.67 -4.40 18.82
C GLU A 209 18.09 -4.34 19.40
N TYR A 210 18.70 -5.47 19.69
CA TYR A 210 20.07 -5.58 20.24
C TYR A 210 21.14 -5.64 19.13
N TYR A 211 20.83 -6.29 18.03
CA TYR A 211 21.73 -6.50 16.89
C TYR A 211 21.07 -5.99 15.59
N PRO A 212 21.15 -4.69 15.29
CA PRO A 212 20.43 -4.07 14.16
C PRO A 212 20.82 -4.57 12.76
N THR A 213 21.93 -5.28 12.64
CA THR A 213 22.43 -5.81 11.37
C THR A 213 22.89 -7.26 11.48
N PRO A 214 22.86 -8.03 10.37
CA PRO A 214 23.42 -9.39 10.35
C PRO A 214 24.90 -9.46 10.80
N MET A 215 25.68 -8.44 10.42
CA MET A 215 27.09 -8.34 10.78
C MET A 215 27.28 -8.20 12.29
N LEU A 216 26.51 -7.35 12.94
CA LEU A 216 26.60 -7.17 14.40
C LEU A 216 26.21 -8.44 15.16
N LEU A 217 25.17 -9.14 14.70
CA LEU A 217 24.78 -10.42 15.29
C LEU A 217 25.89 -11.47 15.12
N ARG A 218 26.48 -11.58 13.93
CA ARG A 218 27.59 -12.49 13.65
C ARG A 218 28.81 -12.16 14.51
N GLN A 219 29.17 -10.90 14.63
CA GLN A 219 30.29 -10.47 15.50
C GLN A 219 30.04 -10.83 16.97
N ALA A 220 28.83 -10.63 17.46
CA ALA A 220 28.44 -10.99 18.82
C ALA A 220 28.57 -12.50 19.05
N PHE A 221 28.17 -13.35 18.13
CA PHE A 221 28.32 -14.78 18.19
C PHE A 221 29.81 -15.20 18.20
N LEU A 222 30.64 -14.62 17.34
CA LEU A 222 32.04 -14.90 17.26
C LEU A 222 32.79 -14.46 18.53
N TYR A 223 32.43 -13.30 19.08
CA TYR A 223 33.02 -12.79 20.31
C TYR A 223 32.65 -13.64 21.53
N ALA A 224 31.43 -14.17 21.60
CA ALA A 224 30.98 -15.03 22.67
C ALA A 224 31.60 -16.43 22.65
N GLY A 225 32.24 -16.83 21.55
CA GLY A 225 32.92 -18.11 21.42
C GLY A 225 32.05 -19.31 21.76
N THR A 226 32.47 -20.14 22.71
CA THR A 226 31.69 -21.32 23.15
C THR A 226 30.37 -20.98 23.81
N GLY A 227 30.21 -19.76 24.36
CA GLY A 227 28.97 -19.26 24.93
C GLY A 227 27.97 -18.73 23.87
N GLY A 228 28.38 -18.66 22.60
CA GLY A 228 27.55 -18.11 21.52
C GLY A 228 26.24 -18.90 21.28
N GLU A 229 26.24 -20.20 21.53
CA GLU A 229 25.04 -21.04 21.42
C GLU A 229 23.92 -20.57 22.35
N GLU A 230 24.21 -19.98 23.49
CA GLU A 230 23.24 -19.50 24.48
C GLU A 230 23.02 -17.98 24.45
N LEU A 231 23.70 -17.26 23.57
CA LEU A 231 23.70 -15.77 23.51
C LEU A 231 22.27 -15.17 23.46
N LEU A 232 21.39 -15.80 22.69
CA LEU A 232 20.03 -15.32 22.53
C LEU A 232 19.02 -16.04 23.43
N SER A 233 19.39 -17.10 24.15
CA SER A 233 18.47 -17.98 24.86
C SER A 233 17.58 -17.26 25.86
N ASN A 234 18.12 -16.27 26.56
CA ASN A 234 17.44 -15.48 27.58
C ASN A 234 16.76 -14.21 27.04
N LEU A 235 16.91 -13.93 25.72
CA LEU A 235 16.26 -12.81 25.09
C LEU A 235 14.74 -12.95 25.23
N ARG A 236 14.07 -11.85 25.61
CA ARG A 236 12.61 -11.84 25.79
C ARG A 236 11.93 -11.20 24.59
N PHE A 237 10.76 -11.74 24.24
CA PHE A 237 9.99 -11.24 23.08
C PHE A 237 8.47 -11.27 23.32
N GLY A 238 7.76 -10.43 22.56
CA GLY A 238 6.30 -10.34 22.57
C GLY A 238 5.73 -9.75 23.86
N ARG A 239 4.42 -9.55 23.91
CA ARG A 239 3.73 -8.96 25.07
C ARG A 239 3.88 -9.79 26.35
N LEU A 240 3.97 -11.12 26.22
CA LEU A 240 4.08 -12.04 27.34
C LEU A 240 5.53 -12.27 27.80
N GLN A 241 6.49 -11.52 27.27
CA GLN A 241 7.91 -11.59 27.65
C GLN A 241 8.47 -13.02 27.69
N ARG A 242 8.09 -13.84 26.68
CA ARG A 242 8.58 -15.22 26.57
C ARG A 242 10.06 -15.25 26.28
N LYS A 243 10.75 -16.27 26.79
CA LYS A 243 12.16 -16.51 26.47
C LYS A 243 12.32 -17.04 25.06
N PHE A 244 13.40 -16.64 24.40
CA PHE A 244 13.76 -17.06 23.05
C PHE A 244 14.01 -18.57 22.97
N GLY A 245 14.76 -19.12 23.93
CA GLY A 245 15.04 -20.53 24.10
C GLY A 245 16.37 -20.98 23.49
N SER A 246 17.01 -21.96 24.15
CA SER A 246 18.36 -22.48 23.79
C SER A 246 18.40 -23.13 22.41
N SER A 247 17.38 -23.92 22.06
CA SER A 247 17.34 -24.62 20.76
C SER A 247 17.44 -23.69 19.56
N LEU A 248 16.63 -22.60 19.57
CA LEU A 248 16.63 -21.64 18.48
C LEU A 248 17.88 -20.76 18.49
N SER A 249 18.39 -20.40 19.69
CA SER A 249 19.66 -19.67 19.85
C SER A 249 20.83 -20.46 19.23
N LYS A 250 20.91 -21.74 19.52
CA LYS A 250 21.93 -22.66 18.95
C LYS A 250 21.80 -22.77 17.42
N THR A 251 20.59 -22.88 16.90
CA THR A 251 20.36 -22.94 15.45
C THR A 251 20.87 -21.68 14.76
N LEU A 252 20.58 -20.50 15.32
CA LEU A 252 21.06 -19.22 14.78
C LEU A 252 22.58 -19.08 14.89
N TYR A 253 23.15 -19.47 16.02
CA TYR A 253 24.61 -19.51 16.18
C TYR A 253 25.28 -20.33 15.08
N GLN A 254 24.83 -21.57 14.86
CA GLN A 254 25.34 -22.45 13.82
C GLN A 254 25.18 -21.83 12.43
N PHE A 255 24.00 -21.25 12.12
CA PHE A 255 23.71 -20.60 10.84
C PHE A 255 24.68 -19.44 10.56
N TYR A 256 24.95 -18.56 11.54
CA TYR A 256 25.77 -17.36 11.33
C TYR A 256 27.29 -17.60 11.48
N THR A 257 27.70 -18.71 12.08
CA THR A 257 29.13 -19.02 12.32
C THR A 257 29.67 -20.12 11.42
N SER A 258 28.81 -20.91 10.79
CA SER A 258 29.24 -22.00 9.90
C SER A 258 29.97 -21.45 8.65
N LYS A 259 31.10 -22.05 8.31
CA LYS A 259 31.97 -21.66 7.18
C LYS A 259 31.41 -22.07 5.80
N ASN A 260 30.32 -22.85 5.74
CA ASN A 260 29.81 -23.49 4.52
C ASN A 260 28.65 -22.74 3.87
N LEU A 261 28.45 -21.47 4.18
CA LEU A 261 27.36 -20.62 3.62
C LEU A 261 27.92 -19.45 2.80
N LEU A 262 29.14 -19.56 2.29
CA LEU A 262 29.71 -18.61 1.32
C LEU A 262 30.07 -19.36 0.05
#